data_b2ef89f37c5758118de18cd519949eeb
#
_entry.id   b2ef89f37c5758118de18cd519949eeb
#
_cell.length_a   1.000
_cell.length_b   1.000
_cell.length_c   1.000
_cell.angle_alpha   90.00
_cell.angle_beta   90.00
_cell.angle_gamma   90.00
#
_symmetry.space_group_name_H-M   'P 1'
#
loop_
_entity.id
_entity.type
_entity.pdbx_description
1 polymer ?
#
loop_
_entity_poly.entity_id
_entity_poly.type
_entity_poly.pdbx_seq_one_letter_code
_entity_poly.pdbx_strand_id
1 'polypeptide(L)'
;MKDLADLREAFDLQIDLWLADGHAEKLAAAQLEGDAGALALLNFYADRAARWDSAALSHALLRRSGLIRAWRAFLADTPLVLMPVCAELPFRQDEDLDGPEAIARLWQAQLPQVAIPLLGLPALAVSSGVENGIPSGVQLVAPPWREDHALDAGEVLERGFGIPQVVDPA
;
A
#
# COMPACT_ATOMS: atom_id res chain seq x y z
N MET A 1 -23.54 -3.92 -9.82
CA MET A 1 -22.23 -3.45 -9.31
C MET A 1 -21.22 -4.51 -9.73
N LYS A 2 -20.27 -4.21 -10.60
CA LYS A 2 -19.18 -5.15 -10.88
C LYS A 2 -18.40 -5.33 -9.57
N ASP A 3 -18.19 -6.57 -9.15
CA ASP A 3 -17.36 -6.85 -7.98
C ASP A 3 -15.96 -6.30 -8.25
N LEU A 4 -15.50 -5.43 -7.35
CA LEU A 4 -14.12 -4.96 -7.37
C LEU A 4 -13.23 -6.20 -7.23
N ALA A 5 -12.29 -6.39 -8.15
CA ALA A 5 -11.29 -7.44 -7.99
C ALA A 5 -10.61 -7.27 -6.64
N ASP A 6 -10.46 -8.35 -5.89
CA ASP A 6 -10.19 -8.33 -4.47
C ASP A 6 -8.86 -7.62 -4.12
N LEU A 7 -8.95 -6.40 -3.58
CA LEU A 7 -7.79 -5.68 -3.06
C LEU A 7 -7.10 -6.44 -1.92
N ARG A 8 -7.85 -7.24 -1.16
CA ARG A 8 -7.31 -8.07 -0.09
C ARG A 8 -6.33 -9.09 -0.65
N GLU A 9 -6.68 -9.79 -1.73
CA GLU A 9 -5.78 -10.74 -2.37
C GLU A 9 -4.53 -10.04 -2.92
N ALA A 10 -4.68 -8.85 -3.51
CA ALA A 10 -3.54 -8.07 -3.99
C ALA A 10 -2.62 -7.63 -2.84
N PHE A 11 -3.19 -7.18 -1.72
CA PHE A 11 -2.45 -6.82 -0.51
C PHE A 11 -1.64 -8.02 0.04
N ASP A 12 -2.30 -9.15 0.25
CA ASP A 12 -1.65 -10.34 0.79
C ASP A 12 -0.53 -10.84 -0.12
N LEU A 13 -0.75 -10.82 -1.43
CA LEU A 13 0.23 -11.25 -2.41
C LEU A 13 1.41 -10.27 -2.51
N GLN A 14 1.19 -8.96 -2.31
CA GLN A 14 2.27 -7.97 -2.28
C GLN A 14 3.21 -8.22 -1.09
N ILE A 15 2.65 -8.46 0.09
CA ILE A 15 3.43 -8.82 1.28
C ILE A 15 4.22 -10.11 1.00
N ASP A 16 3.57 -11.12 0.46
CA ASP A 16 4.18 -12.39 0.11
C ASP A 16 5.40 -12.22 -0.81
N LEU A 17 5.27 -11.43 -1.87
CA LEU A 17 6.38 -11.17 -2.79
C LEU A 17 7.52 -10.40 -2.13
N TRP A 18 7.23 -9.46 -1.22
CA TRP A 18 8.28 -8.78 -0.45
C TRP A 18 9.03 -9.72 0.50
N LEU A 19 8.31 -10.72 1.06
CA LEU A 19 8.93 -11.74 1.93
C LEU A 19 9.77 -12.74 1.14
N ALA A 20 9.35 -13.08 -0.09
CA ALA A 20 10.08 -13.96 -0.99
C ALA A 20 11.39 -13.31 -1.50
N ASP A 21 11.50 -11.98 -1.41
CA ASP A 21 12.65 -11.19 -1.87
C ASP A 21 13.62 -10.88 -0.71
N GLY A 22 14.43 -11.86 -0.34
CA GLY A 22 15.57 -11.66 0.55
C GLY A 22 15.21 -11.36 2.01
N HIS A 23 14.18 -12.00 2.58
CA HIS A 23 13.78 -11.76 3.99
C HIS A 23 14.92 -12.01 4.97
N ALA A 24 15.73 -13.06 4.77
CA ALA A 24 16.83 -13.41 5.67
C ALA A 24 17.94 -12.32 5.67
N GLU A 25 18.26 -11.81 4.49
CA GLU A 25 19.24 -10.74 4.31
C GLU A 25 18.77 -9.42 4.94
N LYS A 26 17.47 -9.09 4.76
CA LYS A 26 16.85 -7.92 5.38
C LYS A 26 16.86 -8.03 6.91
N LEU A 27 16.56 -9.22 7.44
CA LEU A 27 16.62 -9.47 8.89
C LEU A 27 18.04 -9.32 9.44
N ALA A 28 19.04 -9.85 8.74
CA ALA A 28 20.44 -9.70 9.13
C ALA A 28 20.90 -8.23 9.09
N ALA A 29 20.47 -7.46 8.10
CA ALA A 29 20.75 -6.03 8.02
C ALA A 29 20.10 -5.26 9.19
N ALA A 30 18.84 -5.51 9.48
CA ALA A 30 18.14 -4.88 10.61
C ALA A 30 18.77 -5.22 11.97
N GLN A 31 19.29 -6.44 12.13
CA GLN A 31 20.05 -6.83 13.33
C GLN A 31 21.36 -6.05 13.46
N LEU A 32 22.06 -5.85 12.35
CA LEU A 32 23.32 -5.09 12.34
C LEU A 32 23.11 -3.60 12.64
N GLU A 33 22.03 -3.04 12.12
CA GLU A 33 21.66 -1.62 12.31
C GLU A 33 21.04 -1.37 13.70
N GLY A 34 20.46 -2.39 14.34
CA GLY A 34 19.78 -2.27 15.62
C GLY A 34 18.43 -1.58 15.51
N ASP A 35 17.78 -1.61 14.33
CA ASP A 35 16.47 -1.00 14.10
C ASP A 35 15.37 -1.86 14.73
N ALA A 36 14.79 -1.38 15.83
CA ALA A 36 13.77 -2.09 16.59
C ALA A 36 12.47 -2.29 15.79
N GLY A 37 12.03 -1.29 15.00
CA GLY A 37 10.83 -1.37 14.18
C GLY A 37 10.99 -2.39 13.04
N ALA A 38 12.11 -2.32 12.31
CA ALA A 38 12.41 -3.30 11.27
C ALA A 38 12.51 -4.71 11.83
N LEU A 39 13.15 -4.90 13.00
CA LEU A 39 13.24 -6.19 13.67
C LEU A 39 11.87 -6.72 14.09
N ALA A 40 11.00 -5.88 14.67
CA ALA A 40 9.66 -6.27 15.08
C ALA A 40 8.84 -6.76 13.87
N LEU A 41 8.86 -6.01 12.77
CA LEU A 41 8.15 -6.34 11.55
C LEU A 41 8.67 -7.62 10.87
N LEU A 42 9.98 -7.73 10.68
CA LEU A 42 10.58 -8.89 10.02
C LEU A 42 10.38 -10.17 10.84
N ASN A 43 10.50 -10.10 12.16
CA ASN A 43 10.19 -11.23 13.03
C ASN A 43 8.71 -11.60 13.03
N PHE A 44 7.79 -10.62 12.96
CA PHE A 44 6.36 -10.86 12.83
C PHE A 44 6.02 -11.71 11.59
N TYR A 45 6.73 -11.51 10.49
CA TYR A 45 6.52 -12.23 9.24
C TYR A 45 7.44 -13.45 9.04
N ALA A 46 8.31 -13.82 10.00
CA ALA A 46 9.31 -14.87 9.81
C ALA A 46 8.71 -16.22 9.39
N ASP A 47 7.64 -16.68 10.05
CA ASP A 47 6.96 -17.94 9.70
C ASP A 47 6.31 -17.90 8.32
N ARG A 48 5.83 -16.74 7.88
CA ARG A 48 5.25 -16.54 6.56
C ARG A 48 6.36 -16.54 5.49
N ALA A 49 7.48 -15.89 5.77
CA ALA A 49 8.65 -15.87 4.90
C ALA A 49 9.27 -17.26 4.71
N ALA A 50 9.33 -18.08 5.75
CA ALA A 50 9.89 -19.43 5.70
C ALA A 50 9.14 -20.41 4.77
N ARG A 51 7.94 -20.06 4.31
CA ARG A 51 7.12 -20.90 3.40
C ARG A 51 7.46 -20.70 1.91
N TRP A 52 8.35 -19.74 1.59
CA TRP A 52 8.64 -19.40 0.20
C TRP A 52 9.75 -20.24 -0.38
N ASP A 53 9.43 -20.86 -1.54
CA ASP A 53 10.37 -21.53 -2.43
C ASP A 53 10.12 -21.11 -3.89
N SER A 54 10.87 -21.64 -4.82
CA SER A 54 10.75 -21.32 -6.25
C SER A 54 9.40 -21.69 -6.84
N ALA A 55 8.75 -22.74 -6.35
CA ALA A 55 7.42 -23.15 -6.80
C ALA A 55 6.35 -22.18 -6.29
N ALA A 56 6.40 -21.83 -4.99
CA ALA A 56 5.52 -20.83 -4.40
C ALA A 56 5.62 -19.48 -5.12
N LEU A 57 6.84 -19.04 -5.44
CA LEU A 57 7.07 -17.81 -6.19
C LEU A 57 6.44 -17.87 -7.59
N SER A 58 6.60 -18.99 -8.31
CA SER A 58 6.01 -19.17 -9.64
C SER A 58 4.48 -19.08 -9.58
N HIS A 59 3.84 -19.71 -8.60
CA HIS A 59 2.40 -19.63 -8.39
C HIS A 59 1.94 -18.20 -8.04
N ALA A 60 2.68 -17.50 -7.20
CA ALA A 60 2.41 -16.10 -6.84
C ALA A 60 2.41 -15.17 -8.07
N LEU A 61 3.38 -15.34 -8.97
CA LEU A 61 3.47 -14.55 -10.20
C LEU A 61 2.31 -14.85 -11.18
N LEU A 62 1.85 -16.10 -11.24
CA LEU A 62 0.64 -16.45 -12.01
C LEU A 62 -0.61 -15.80 -11.41
N ARG A 63 -0.78 -15.84 -10.10
CA ARG A 63 -1.90 -15.17 -9.39
C ARG A 63 -1.85 -13.67 -9.64
N ARG A 64 -0.68 -13.04 -9.51
CA ARG A 64 -0.49 -11.61 -9.83
C ARG A 64 -0.98 -11.27 -11.23
N SER A 65 -0.61 -12.08 -12.22
CA SER A 65 -1.06 -11.88 -13.61
C SER A 65 -2.58 -11.95 -13.75
N GLY A 66 -3.25 -12.80 -12.97
CA GLY A 66 -4.71 -12.90 -12.88
C GLY A 66 -5.34 -11.62 -12.33
N LEU A 67 -4.83 -11.12 -11.21
CA LEU A 67 -5.29 -9.88 -10.58
C LEU A 67 -5.11 -8.66 -11.49
N ILE A 68 -3.97 -8.54 -12.15
CA ILE A 68 -3.71 -7.46 -13.11
C ILE A 68 -4.74 -7.47 -14.24
N ARG A 69 -5.08 -8.64 -14.80
CA ARG A 69 -6.10 -8.75 -15.86
C ARG A 69 -7.48 -8.34 -15.36
N ALA A 70 -7.86 -8.78 -14.14
CA ALA A 70 -9.16 -8.43 -13.55
C ALA A 70 -9.28 -6.91 -13.31
N TRP A 71 -8.24 -6.28 -12.78
CA TRP A 71 -8.21 -4.83 -12.56
C TRP A 71 -8.23 -4.04 -13.86
N ARG A 72 -7.49 -4.48 -14.90
CA ARG A 72 -7.54 -3.86 -16.22
C ARG A 72 -8.95 -3.92 -16.83
N ALA A 73 -9.63 -5.06 -16.69
CA ALA A 73 -11.01 -5.20 -17.16
C ALA A 73 -11.99 -4.27 -16.40
N PHE A 74 -11.82 -4.15 -15.08
CA PHE A 74 -12.60 -3.22 -14.26
C PHE A 74 -12.36 -1.77 -14.67
N LEU A 75 -11.09 -1.34 -14.82
CA LEU A 75 -10.71 0.01 -15.15
C LEU A 75 -11.05 0.41 -16.61
N ALA A 76 -11.34 -0.54 -17.49
CA ALA A 76 -11.85 -0.23 -18.84
C ALA A 76 -13.20 0.48 -18.81
N ASP A 77 -14.04 0.15 -17.83
CA ASP A 77 -15.36 0.77 -17.65
C ASP A 77 -15.40 1.82 -16.51
N THR A 78 -14.36 1.81 -15.65
CA THR A 78 -14.24 2.74 -14.51
C THR A 78 -12.86 3.40 -14.58
N PRO A 79 -12.71 4.46 -15.36
CA PRO A 79 -11.40 5.01 -15.74
C PRO A 79 -10.63 5.68 -14.60
N LEU A 80 -11.23 5.79 -13.42
CA LEU A 80 -10.60 6.36 -12.24
C LEU A 80 -11.24 5.78 -10.97
N VAL A 81 -10.41 5.43 -9.99
CA VAL A 81 -10.87 4.99 -8.66
C VAL A 81 -10.32 5.96 -7.62
N LEU A 82 -11.22 6.53 -6.83
CA LEU A 82 -10.89 7.34 -5.65
C LEU A 82 -11.01 6.45 -4.42
N MET A 83 -9.97 6.43 -3.59
CA MET A 83 -9.97 5.67 -2.33
C MET A 83 -9.08 6.36 -1.28
N PRO A 84 -9.19 6.02 0.01
CA PRO A 84 -8.25 6.51 1.01
C PRO A 84 -6.84 5.97 0.72
N VAL A 85 -5.81 6.71 1.13
CA VAL A 85 -4.42 6.22 1.12
C VAL A 85 -4.25 5.16 2.20
N CYS A 86 -4.78 5.42 3.40
CA CYS A 86 -4.78 4.54 4.55
C CYS A 86 -6.20 4.48 5.14
N ALA A 87 -6.61 3.32 5.67
CA ALA A 87 -7.94 3.14 6.25
C ALA A 87 -8.08 3.71 7.68
N GLU A 88 -6.99 4.18 8.26
CA GLU A 88 -6.94 4.83 9.57
C GLU A 88 -6.24 6.18 9.49
N LEU A 89 -6.40 6.99 10.54
CA LEU A 89 -5.64 8.23 10.74
C LEU A 89 -4.13 7.94 10.88
N PRO A 90 -3.26 8.95 10.74
CA PRO A 90 -1.82 8.76 10.94
C PRO A 90 -1.51 8.06 12.26
N PHE A 91 -0.64 7.08 12.20
CA PHE A 91 -0.24 6.26 13.34
C PHE A 91 0.62 7.05 14.32
N ARG A 92 0.62 6.64 15.58
CA ARG A 92 1.56 7.17 16.57
C ARG A 92 2.97 6.69 16.24
N GLN A 93 3.95 7.47 16.62
CA GLN A 93 5.35 7.04 16.53
C GLN A 93 5.56 5.77 17.36
N ASP A 94 6.35 4.84 16.84
CA ASP A 94 6.73 3.57 17.46
C ASP A 94 5.52 2.66 17.81
N GLU A 95 4.35 2.88 17.22
CA GLU A 95 3.16 2.06 17.48
C GLU A 95 3.31 0.61 17.00
N ASP A 96 4.19 0.36 16.04
CA ASP A 96 4.61 -0.98 15.59
C ASP A 96 5.41 -1.75 16.64
N LEU A 97 5.93 -1.08 17.67
CA LEU A 97 6.60 -1.72 18.81
C LEU A 97 5.61 -2.16 19.91
N ASP A 98 4.34 -1.82 19.81
CA ASP A 98 3.30 -2.23 20.78
C ASP A 98 2.93 -3.73 20.66
N GLY A 99 3.56 -4.48 19.75
CA GLY A 99 3.42 -5.94 19.63
C GLY A 99 2.74 -6.42 18.36
N PRO A 100 2.55 -7.75 18.23
CA PRO A 100 2.07 -8.38 16.99
C PRO A 100 0.68 -7.91 16.55
N GLU A 101 -0.24 -7.64 17.47
CA GLU A 101 -1.59 -7.15 17.19
C GLU A 101 -1.54 -5.73 16.59
N ALA A 102 -0.65 -4.88 17.12
CA ALA A 102 -0.44 -3.53 16.58
C ALA A 102 0.13 -3.61 15.16
N ILE A 103 1.18 -4.41 14.93
CA ILE A 103 1.74 -4.63 13.59
C ILE A 103 0.65 -5.10 12.62
N ALA A 104 -0.14 -6.10 13.01
CA ALA A 104 -1.20 -6.64 12.15
C ALA A 104 -2.23 -5.56 11.78
N ARG A 105 -2.68 -4.74 12.75
CA ARG A 105 -3.62 -3.64 12.53
C ARG A 105 -3.04 -2.57 11.61
N LEU A 106 -1.83 -2.12 11.88
CA LEU A 106 -1.13 -1.09 11.08
C LEU A 106 -0.99 -1.52 9.61
N TRP A 107 -0.63 -2.78 9.37
CA TRP A 107 -0.55 -3.31 8.02
C TRP A 107 -1.90 -3.42 7.34
N GLN A 108 -2.95 -3.86 8.07
CA GLN A 108 -4.31 -3.92 7.54
C GLN A 108 -4.84 -2.52 7.16
N ALA A 109 -4.54 -1.51 7.96
CA ALA A 109 -4.92 -0.13 7.66
C ALA A 109 -4.26 0.39 6.36
N GLN A 110 -3.08 -0.09 6.02
CA GLN A 110 -2.35 0.28 4.81
C GLN A 110 -2.76 -0.52 3.55
N LEU A 111 -3.77 -1.39 3.65
CA LEU A 111 -4.24 -2.21 2.53
C LEU A 111 -4.43 -1.42 1.23
N PRO A 112 -5.06 -0.23 1.22
CA PRO A 112 -5.31 0.49 -0.03
C PRO A 112 -4.01 0.84 -0.78
N GLN A 113 -2.98 1.30 -0.07
CA GLN A 113 -1.72 1.71 -0.70
C GLN A 113 -0.79 0.54 -1.01
N VAL A 114 -0.82 -0.54 -0.20
CA VAL A 114 0.06 -1.71 -0.38
C VAL A 114 -0.41 -2.59 -1.55
N ALA A 115 -1.71 -2.69 -1.79
CA ALA A 115 -2.26 -3.50 -2.88
C ALA A 115 -1.96 -2.95 -4.28
N ILE A 116 -1.91 -1.63 -4.45
CA ILE A 116 -1.80 -0.99 -5.77
C ILE A 116 -0.45 -1.26 -6.47
N PRO A 117 0.72 -1.25 -5.82
CA PRO A 117 2.00 -1.60 -6.45
C PRO A 117 2.02 -2.99 -7.06
N LEU A 118 1.35 -3.98 -6.45
CA LEU A 118 1.24 -5.32 -7.01
C LEU A 118 0.63 -5.30 -8.41
N LEU A 119 -0.38 -4.45 -8.60
CA LEU A 119 -1.17 -4.36 -9.82
C LEU A 119 -0.44 -3.57 -10.92
N GLY A 120 0.62 -2.83 -10.58
CA GLY A 120 1.35 -1.97 -11.52
C GLY A 120 0.47 -0.86 -12.09
N LEU A 121 -0.40 -0.31 -11.28
CA LEU A 121 -1.31 0.79 -11.65
C LEU A 121 -0.72 2.13 -11.23
N PRO A 122 -0.87 3.19 -12.05
CA PRO A 122 -0.53 4.53 -11.63
C PRO A 122 -1.48 4.99 -10.53
N ALA A 123 -0.93 5.61 -9.50
CA ALA A 123 -1.68 6.18 -8.40
C ALA A 123 -1.11 7.54 -8.00
N LEU A 124 -1.99 8.50 -7.75
CA LEU A 124 -1.67 9.85 -7.29
C LEU A 124 -2.26 10.08 -5.91
N ALA A 125 -1.44 10.42 -4.93
CA ALA A 125 -1.91 10.89 -3.63
C ALA A 125 -2.15 12.39 -3.68
N VAL A 126 -3.33 12.81 -3.22
CA VAL A 126 -3.74 14.23 -3.16
C VAL A 126 -4.16 14.56 -1.74
N SER A 127 -3.69 15.67 -1.19
CA SER A 127 -4.17 16.16 0.10
C SER A 127 -5.63 16.56 0.02
N SER A 128 -6.42 16.14 0.99
CA SER A 128 -7.83 16.54 1.15
C SER A 128 -8.04 17.57 2.27
N GLY A 129 -6.96 18.00 2.92
CA GLY A 129 -6.98 19.03 3.95
C GLY A 129 -6.39 18.59 5.29
N VAL A 130 -6.68 19.38 6.32
CA VAL A 130 -6.25 19.14 7.70
C VAL A 130 -7.49 19.21 8.59
N GLU A 131 -7.76 18.15 9.35
CA GLU A 131 -8.84 18.11 10.33
C GLU A 131 -8.27 17.88 11.72
N ASN A 132 -8.59 18.78 12.67
CA ASN A 132 -8.07 18.74 14.05
C ASN A 132 -6.52 18.67 14.13
N GLY A 133 -5.82 19.35 13.21
CA GLY A 133 -4.36 19.34 13.13
C GLY A 133 -3.77 18.09 12.45
N ILE A 134 -4.60 17.14 12.01
CA ILE A 134 -4.17 15.91 11.35
C ILE A 134 -4.36 16.05 9.84
N PRO A 135 -3.29 15.90 9.04
CA PRO A 135 -3.41 15.95 7.59
C PRO A 135 -4.14 14.68 7.08
N SER A 136 -4.98 14.88 6.08
CA SER A 136 -5.69 13.80 5.39
C SER A 136 -5.42 13.84 3.89
N GLY A 137 -5.61 12.70 3.24
CA GLY A 137 -5.43 12.58 1.79
C GLY A 137 -6.17 11.40 1.21
N VAL A 138 -6.34 11.47 -0.10
CA VAL A 138 -6.93 10.41 -0.91
C VAL A 138 -5.95 9.98 -1.99
N GLN A 139 -6.13 8.77 -2.53
CA GLN A 139 -5.42 8.35 -3.73
C GLN A 139 -6.38 8.16 -4.91
N LEU A 140 -5.90 8.54 -6.07
CA LEU A 140 -6.54 8.37 -7.37
C LEU A 140 -5.79 7.28 -8.12
N VAL A 141 -6.46 6.19 -8.44
CA VAL A 141 -5.89 5.06 -9.19
C VAL A 141 -6.44 5.07 -10.59
N ALA A 142 -5.57 5.07 -11.58
CA ALA A 142 -5.92 5.11 -13.00
C ALA A 142 -5.51 3.82 -13.74
N PRO A 143 -6.03 3.59 -14.97
CA PRO A 143 -5.57 2.48 -15.81
C PRO A 143 -4.08 2.58 -16.14
N PRO A 144 -3.42 1.45 -16.49
CA PRO A 144 -2.02 1.47 -16.93
C PRO A 144 -1.79 2.49 -18.07
N TRP A 145 -0.74 3.28 -17.94
CA TRP A 145 -0.32 4.31 -18.93
C TRP A 145 -1.30 5.49 -19.05
N ARG A 146 -2.18 5.67 -18.03
CA ARG A 146 -3.12 6.78 -17.96
C ARG A 146 -2.90 7.63 -16.72
N GLU A 147 -1.65 7.96 -16.46
CA GLU A 147 -1.23 8.92 -15.43
C GLU A 147 -1.93 10.27 -15.60
N ASP A 148 -2.21 10.64 -16.88
CA ASP A 148 -2.98 11.82 -17.24
C ASP A 148 -4.33 11.89 -16.54
N HIS A 149 -5.08 10.78 -16.48
CA HIS A 149 -6.37 10.75 -15.77
C HIS A 149 -6.24 11.03 -14.27
N ALA A 150 -5.19 10.48 -13.64
CA ALA A 150 -4.96 10.72 -12.22
C ALA A 150 -4.55 12.18 -11.96
N LEU A 151 -3.70 12.76 -12.84
CA LEU A 151 -3.25 14.16 -12.75
C LEU A 151 -4.41 15.14 -12.97
N ASP A 152 -5.21 14.96 -14.02
CA ASP A 152 -6.38 15.81 -14.31
C ASP A 152 -7.38 15.81 -13.15
N ALA A 153 -7.66 14.64 -12.58
CA ALA A 153 -8.55 14.52 -11.43
C ALA A 153 -7.93 15.09 -10.15
N GLY A 154 -6.62 14.91 -9.98
CA GLY A 154 -5.85 15.52 -8.87
C GLY A 154 -5.94 17.04 -8.89
N GLU A 155 -5.78 17.67 -10.05
CA GLU A 155 -5.93 19.12 -10.21
C GLU A 155 -7.33 19.61 -9.82
N VAL A 156 -8.39 18.84 -10.13
CA VAL A 156 -9.75 19.18 -9.70
C VAL A 156 -9.88 19.12 -8.18
N LEU A 157 -9.29 18.10 -7.52
CA LEU A 157 -9.32 17.99 -6.06
C LEU A 157 -8.51 19.11 -5.40
N GLU A 158 -7.32 19.42 -5.89
CA GLU A 158 -6.49 20.52 -5.38
C GLU A 158 -7.19 21.88 -5.48
N ARG A 159 -7.90 22.14 -6.57
CA ARG A 159 -8.71 23.35 -6.71
C ARG A 159 -9.87 23.40 -5.70
N GLY A 160 -10.43 22.24 -5.32
CA GLY A 160 -11.53 22.16 -4.36
C GLY A 160 -11.08 22.25 -2.91
N PHE A 161 -10.01 21.55 -2.55
CA PHE A 161 -9.49 21.48 -1.17
C PHE A 161 -8.43 22.54 -0.85
N GLY A 162 -7.79 23.10 -1.88
CA GLY A 162 -6.60 23.94 -1.73
C GLY A 162 -5.32 23.12 -1.57
N ILE A 163 -4.18 23.81 -1.71
CA ILE A 163 -2.85 23.21 -1.51
C ILE A 163 -2.43 23.49 -0.08
N PRO A 164 -2.18 22.45 0.75
CA PRO A 164 -1.74 22.67 2.12
C PRO A 164 -0.36 23.34 2.14
N GLN A 165 -0.20 24.30 3.03
CA GLN A 165 1.09 24.94 3.27
C GLN A 165 1.99 23.99 4.07
N VAL A 166 3.28 23.99 3.77
CA VAL A 166 4.27 23.35 4.64
C VAL A 166 4.32 24.14 5.94
N VAL A 167 4.17 23.44 7.06
CA VAL A 167 4.31 24.02 8.39
C VAL A 167 5.71 23.71 8.89
N ASP A 168 6.51 24.75 9.12
CA ASP A 168 7.81 24.58 9.75
C ASP A 168 7.62 24.09 11.19
N PRO A 169 8.32 23.04 11.62
CA PRO A 169 8.28 22.61 13.01
C PRO A 169 8.81 23.74 13.90
N ALA A 170 8.05 24.06 14.93
CA ALA A 170 8.41 25.06 15.92
C ALA A 170 9.57 24.59 16.81
#